data_5cc74dc801e23fe124871057baca2139
#
_entry.id   5cc74dc801e23fe124871057baca2139
#
_cell.length_a   1.000
_cell.length_b   1.000
_cell.length_c   1.000
_cell.angle_alpha   90.00
_cell.angle_beta   90.00
_cell.angle_gamma   90.00
#
_symmetry.space_group_name_H-M   'P 1'
#
loop_
_entity.id
_entity.type
_entity.pdbx_description
1 polymer ?
#
loop_
_entity_poly.entity_id
_entity_poly.type
_entity_poly.pdbx_seq_one_letter_code
_entity_poly.pdbx_strand_id
1 'polypeptide(L)'
;MIISSIELREIRLPLIHFFETSFGRTTERRIILARVIDRDGADGWGECTAGEGPFYSEEWTETAWATLENFLAPLVVGQEIENAGAAYDLMKRVRGHRMAKAAIETAYWDLEAKRAGIPLWQYLGGVQTEIPCGVSIGIQDSPDALLEKIDKELAAGYQRIKIKIKPGWDLDIVRRVRARFPDIRLMCDANSAYTLSDVPLFKALDEFNLMMIEQPLTYTDMFDHAELQKQIKTPICLDESVRTPEDAKHAIELGACRIINVKLGRVGGHAQAKRVESIARERNIPVWCGGMLESGVGRAHNIAMATLAGFTLPGDVSASARYWNEDIIEPAVFVTSQGTIVRPDKPGIGFEINRARTDRLTVRSEQIK
;
A
#
# COMPACT_ATOMS: atom_id res chain seq x y z
N MET A 1 23.03 13.37 8.41
CA MET A 1 23.39 13.03 7.01
C MET A 1 22.95 14.15 6.09
N ILE A 2 23.73 14.48 5.03
CA ILE A 2 23.38 15.56 4.10
C ILE A 2 23.13 14.95 2.73
N ILE A 3 21.92 15.18 2.19
CA ILE A 3 21.56 14.78 0.83
C ILE A 3 22.13 15.80 -0.16
N SER A 4 22.93 15.33 -1.09
CA SER A 4 23.55 16.16 -2.14
C SER A 4 22.63 16.37 -3.33
N SER A 5 21.77 15.40 -3.63
CA SER A 5 20.80 15.50 -4.73
C SER A 5 19.67 14.47 -4.60
N ILE A 6 18.57 14.78 -5.26
CA ILE A 6 17.44 13.85 -5.45
C ILE A 6 17.20 13.70 -6.95
N GLU A 7 17.25 12.46 -7.44
CA GLU A 7 16.88 12.10 -8.79
C GLU A 7 15.43 11.60 -8.79
N LEU A 8 14.59 12.23 -9.59
CA LEU A 8 13.22 11.80 -9.85
C LEU A 8 13.15 11.13 -11.21
N ARG A 9 12.44 9.99 -11.28
CA ARG A 9 12.17 9.28 -12.53
C ARG A 9 10.72 8.86 -12.60
N GLU A 10 10.02 9.26 -13.64
CA GLU A 10 8.73 8.66 -13.96
C GLU A 10 8.95 7.49 -14.92
N ILE A 11 8.50 6.32 -14.50
CA ILE A 11 8.52 5.09 -15.31
C ILE A 11 7.11 4.67 -15.68
N ARG A 12 6.97 3.97 -16.82
CA ARG A 12 5.72 3.34 -17.24
C ARG A 12 5.84 1.83 -17.22
N LEU A 13 4.95 1.19 -16.47
CA LEU A 13 4.89 -0.27 -16.30
C LEU A 13 3.52 -0.78 -16.74
N PRO A 14 3.43 -1.49 -17.89
CA PRO A 14 2.20 -2.13 -18.32
C PRO A 14 1.87 -3.31 -17.40
N LEU A 15 0.60 -3.40 -16.96
CA LEU A 15 0.10 -4.54 -16.21
C LEU A 15 -0.08 -5.75 -17.14
N ILE A 16 0.22 -6.96 -16.65
CA ILE A 16 -0.09 -8.22 -17.37
C ILE A 16 -1.60 -8.37 -17.58
N HIS A 17 -2.37 -7.99 -16.56
CA HIS A 17 -3.84 -8.00 -16.57
C HIS A 17 -4.35 -6.67 -16.05
N PHE A 18 -5.47 -6.20 -16.57
CA PHE A 18 -6.11 -5.01 -16.03
C PHE A 18 -6.51 -5.20 -14.55
N PHE A 19 -6.55 -4.09 -13.83
CA PHE A 19 -7.06 -4.04 -12.47
C PHE A 19 -8.21 -3.05 -12.38
N GLU A 20 -9.43 -3.54 -12.04
CA GLU A 20 -10.63 -2.71 -11.97
C GLU A 20 -11.13 -2.57 -10.53
N THR A 21 -11.42 -1.33 -10.16
CA THR A 21 -12.01 -0.93 -8.88
C THR A 21 -13.39 -0.31 -9.11
N SER A 22 -14.05 0.18 -8.05
CA SER A 22 -15.33 0.89 -8.18
C SER A 22 -15.23 2.19 -9.00
N PHE A 23 -14.03 2.78 -9.11
CA PHE A 23 -13.80 4.08 -9.79
C PHE A 23 -13.08 3.97 -11.15
N GLY A 24 -12.68 2.78 -11.60
CA GLY A 24 -12.11 2.64 -12.94
C GLY A 24 -11.20 1.44 -13.14
N ARG A 25 -10.70 1.31 -14.38
CA ARG A 25 -9.84 0.22 -14.85
C ARG A 25 -8.43 0.76 -15.16
N THR A 26 -7.42 0.13 -14.58
CA THR A 26 -5.99 0.44 -14.80
C THR A 26 -5.35 -0.67 -15.61
N THR A 27 -4.62 -0.32 -16.68
CA THR A 27 -3.89 -1.24 -17.56
C THR A 27 -2.39 -0.98 -17.56
N GLU A 28 -1.97 0.18 -17.09
CA GLU A 28 -0.58 0.62 -16.99
C GLU A 28 -0.41 1.46 -15.73
N ARG A 29 0.76 1.38 -15.08
CA ARG A 29 1.12 2.26 -13.97
C ARG A 29 2.14 3.30 -14.42
N ARG A 30 1.88 4.55 -14.05
CA ARG A 30 2.84 5.67 -14.09
C ARG A 30 3.38 5.85 -12.66
N ILE A 31 4.62 5.47 -12.44
CA ILE A 31 5.25 5.44 -11.12
C ILE A 31 6.38 6.45 -11.08
N ILE A 32 6.45 7.27 -10.02
CA ILE A 32 7.58 8.16 -9.80
C ILE A 32 8.52 7.48 -8.79
N LEU A 33 9.73 7.21 -9.21
CA LEU A 33 10.82 6.77 -8.34
C LEU A 33 11.59 8.00 -7.85
N ALA A 34 11.92 8.03 -6.56
CA ALA A 34 12.82 8.99 -5.95
C ALA A 34 14.09 8.28 -5.53
N ARG A 35 15.23 8.74 -6.01
CA ARG A 35 16.56 8.31 -5.59
C ARG A 35 17.21 9.43 -4.83
N VAL A 36 17.39 9.28 -3.52
CA VAL A 36 18.17 10.22 -2.70
C VAL A 36 19.63 9.82 -2.74
N ILE A 37 20.53 10.81 -2.90
CA ILE A 37 21.98 10.59 -2.98
C ILE A 37 22.63 11.51 -1.95
N ASP A 38 23.46 10.94 -1.08
CA ASP A 38 24.19 11.72 -0.09
C ASP A 38 25.52 12.28 -0.62
N ARG A 39 26.23 13.04 0.22
CA ARG A 39 27.52 13.64 -0.16
C ARG A 39 28.63 12.62 -0.43
N ASP A 40 28.52 11.43 0.12
CA ASP A 40 29.51 10.35 -0.06
C ASP A 40 29.18 9.49 -1.30
N GLY A 41 28.06 9.78 -1.98
CA GLY A 41 27.60 9.06 -3.18
C GLY A 41 26.78 7.80 -2.89
N ALA A 42 26.46 7.51 -1.63
CA ALA A 42 25.53 6.44 -1.28
C ALA A 42 24.09 6.84 -1.66
N ASP A 43 23.28 5.85 -2.05
CA ASP A 43 21.92 6.12 -2.50
C ASP A 43 20.86 5.24 -1.83
N GLY A 44 19.65 5.77 -1.76
CA GLY A 44 18.45 5.06 -1.37
C GLY A 44 17.32 5.33 -2.37
N TRP A 45 16.40 4.37 -2.49
CA TRP A 45 15.31 4.38 -3.45
C TRP A 45 13.95 4.33 -2.76
N GLY A 46 13.03 5.15 -3.22
CA GLY A 46 11.64 5.16 -2.80
C GLY A 46 10.70 5.34 -3.97
N GLU A 47 9.41 5.18 -3.71
CA GLU A 47 8.38 5.18 -4.73
C GLU A 47 7.19 6.04 -4.31
N CYS A 48 6.73 6.92 -5.22
CA CYS A 48 5.43 7.57 -5.12
C CYS A 48 4.38 6.71 -5.78
N THR A 49 3.40 6.29 -5.02
CA THR A 49 2.34 5.37 -5.45
C THR A 49 1.09 6.08 -5.96
N ALA A 50 1.16 7.39 -6.23
CA ALA A 50 0.05 8.16 -6.78
C ALA A 50 -0.48 7.53 -8.07
N GLY A 51 -1.80 7.56 -8.25
CA GLY A 51 -2.45 7.02 -9.45
C GLY A 51 -2.31 7.93 -10.66
N GLU A 52 -2.82 7.48 -11.80
CA GLU A 52 -2.81 8.23 -13.05
C GLU A 52 -3.80 9.40 -13.03
N GLY A 53 -4.78 9.38 -12.11
CA GLY A 53 -5.77 10.43 -11.90
C GLY A 53 -6.22 10.50 -10.44
N PRO A 54 -6.94 11.57 -10.05
CA PRO A 54 -7.35 11.84 -8.67
C PRO A 54 -8.61 11.04 -8.25
N PHE A 55 -8.59 9.72 -8.44
CA PHE A 55 -9.74 8.86 -8.17
C PHE A 55 -9.65 8.10 -6.85
N TYR A 56 -8.43 7.71 -6.44
CA TYR A 56 -8.19 7.10 -5.14
C TYR A 56 -7.98 8.16 -4.05
N SER A 57 -7.27 9.22 -4.38
CA SER A 57 -7.02 10.39 -3.54
C SER A 57 -6.93 11.63 -4.41
N GLU A 58 -6.84 12.80 -3.78
CA GLU A 58 -6.60 14.09 -4.45
C GLU A 58 -5.24 14.18 -5.14
N GLU A 59 -4.29 13.30 -4.77
CA GLU A 59 -2.92 13.24 -5.28
C GLU A 59 -2.82 12.26 -6.46
N TRP A 60 -2.21 12.69 -7.55
CA TRP A 60 -2.00 11.92 -8.76
C TRP A 60 -0.64 12.22 -9.37
N THR A 61 -0.18 11.45 -10.35
CA THR A 61 1.19 11.48 -10.86
C THR A 61 1.69 12.88 -11.19
N GLU A 62 0.90 13.74 -11.88
CA GLU A 62 1.36 15.08 -12.25
C GLU A 62 1.46 16.02 -11.03
N THR A 63 0.46 16.00 -10.14
CA THR A 63 0.53 16.82 -8.92
C THR A 63 1.64 16.35 -7.99
N ALA A 64 1.87 15.04 -7.90
CA ALA A 64 2.96 14.47 -7.12
C ALA A 64 4.33 14.87 -7.71
N TRP A 65 4.51 14.80 -9.04
CA TRP A 65 5.73 15.24 -9.70
C TRP A 65 6.03 16.71 -9.41
N ALA A 66 5.08 17.59 -9.71
CA ALA A 66 5.24 19.03 -9.47
C ALA A 66 5.54 19.35 -8.00
N THR A 67 4.93 18.61 -7.07
CA THR A 67 5.17 18.79 -5.64
C THR A 67 6.55 18.30 -5.22
N LEU A 68 6.98 17.16 -5.73
CA LEU A 68 8.33 16.62 -5.49
C LEU A 68 9.40 17.58 -5.98
N GLU A 69 9.30 18.02 -7.24
CA GLU A 69 10.27 18.86 -7.92
C GLU A 69 10.38 20.25 -7.30
N ASN A 70 9.23 20.94 -7.11
CA ASN A 70 9.22 22.36 -6.78
C ASN A 70 9.15 22.66 -5.28
N PHE A 71 8.73 21.69 -4.45
CA PHE A 71 8.49 21.95 -3.03
C PHE A 71 9.16 20.98 -2.08
N LEU A 72 9.14 19.66 -2.34
CA LEU A 72 9.64 18.69 -1.36
C LEU A 72 11.16 18.48 -1.47
N ALA A 73 11.67 18.21 -2.67
CA ALA A 73 13.10 18.01 -2.87
C ALA A 73 13.95 19.23 -2.47
N PRO A 74 13.55 20.49 -2.79
CA PRO A 74 14.28 21.68 -2.30
C PRO A 74 14.30 21.86 -0.79
N LEU A 75 13.36 21.26 -0.04
CA LEU A 75 13.37 21.30 1.42
C LEU A 75 14.36 20.32 2.04
N VAL A 76 14.77 19.30 1.32
CA VAL A 76 15.59 18.18 1.81
C VAL A 76 17.04 18.29 1.34
N VAL A 77 17.24 18.69 0.08
CA VAL A 77 18.58 18.82 -0.52
C VAL A 77 19.41 19.87 0.23
N GLY A 78 20.65 19.54 0.54
CA GLY A 78 21.60 20.42 1.25
C GLY A 78 21.37 20.52 2.75
N GLN A 79 20.26 19.98 3.28
CA GLN A 79 19.99 20.01 4.72
C GLN A 79 20.74 18.90 5.45
N GLU A 80 21.18 19.22 6.67
CA GLU A 80 21.66 18.21 7.60
C GLU A 80 20.46 17.58 8.30
N ILE A 81 20.23 16.30 8.07
CA ILE A 81 19.07 15.56 8.57
C ILE A 81 19.57 14.46 9.50
N GLU A 82 19.04 14.45 10.72
CA GLU A 82 19.48 13.53 11.77
C GLU A 82 19.13 12.08 11.42
N ASN A 83 17.90 11.85 10.97
CA ASN A 83 17.39 10.52 10.62
C ASN A 83 16.19 10.62 9.64
N ALA A 84 15.76 9.49 9.09
CA ALA A 84 14.67 9.43 8.12
C ALA A 84 13.34 9.99 8.65
N GLY A 85 13.06 9.87 9.94
CA GLY A 85 11.86 10.48 10.55
C GLY A 85 11.93 12.01 10.50
N ALA A 86 13.12 12.60 10.72
CA ALA A 86 13.34 14.04 10.60
C ALA A 86 13.19 14.54 9.15
N ALA A 87 13.47 13.72 8.15
CA ALA A 87 13.20 14.05 6.75
C ALA A 87 11.71 14.32 6.50
N TYR A 88 10.82 13.51 7.08
CA TYR A 88 9.38 13.76 7.01
C TYR A 88 9.01 15.10 7.66
N ASP A 89 9.63 15.43 8.80
CA ASP A 89 9.34 16.65 9.54
C ASP A 89 9.67 17.94 8.75
N LEU A 90 10.75 17.94 7.98
CA LEU A 90 11.07 19.05 7.07
C LEU A 90 9.97 19.26 6.01
N MET A 91 9.37 18.18 5.54
CA MET A 91 8.33 18.20 4.51
C MET A 91 6.92 18.52 5.05
N LYS A 92 6.70 18.56 6.37
CA LYS A 92 5.37 18.79 6.98
C LYS A 92 4.73 20.11 6.59
N ARG A 93 5.54 21.16 6.30
CA ARG A 93 5.00 22.47 5.87
C ARG A 93 4.23 22.41 4.54
N VAL A 94 4.52 21.43 3.70
CA VAL A 94 3.71 21.15 2.50
C VAL A 94 2.47 20.37 2.93
N ARG A 95 1.29 20.92 2.73
CA ARG A 95 0.02 20.28 3.12
C ARG A 95 -0.34 19.16 2.14
N GLY A 96 -0.91 18.05 2.64
CA GLY A 96 -1.28 16.91 1.81
C GLY A 96 -0.06 16.23 1.17
N HIS A 97 -0.20 15.80 -0.08
CA HIS A 97 0.84 15.20 -0.91
C HIS A 97 1.66 14.12 -0.19
N ARG A 98 0.94 13.19 0.44
CA ARG A 98 1.56 12.15 1.30
C ARG A 98 2.32 11.13 0.48
N MET A 99 1.81 10.78 -0.71
CA MET A 99 2.48 9.82 -1.60
C MET A 99 3.78 10.39 -2.15
N ALA A 100 3.81 11.70 -2.49
CA ALA A 100 5.04 12.38 -2.85
C ALA A 100 6.04 12.44 -1.68
N LYS A 101 5.58 12.74 -0.46
CA LYS A 101 6.44 12.71 0.73
C LYS A 101 7.00 11.32 1.00
N ALA A 102 6.14 10.28 0.87
CA ALA A 102 6.55 8.90 1.06
C ALA A 102 7.69 8.51 0.12
N ALA A 103 7.70 8.99 -1.13
CA ALA A 103 8.77 8.68 -2.07
C ALA A 103 10.15 9.13 -1.55
N ILE A 104 10.27 10.35 -1.04
CA ILE A 104 11.54 10.86 -0.48
C ILE A 104 11.84 10.21 0.88
N GLU A 105 10.84 10.09 1.74
CA GLU A 105 11.01 9.55 3.09
C GLU A 105 11.43 8.09 3.06
N THR A 106 10.80 7.25 2.25
CA THR A 106 11.16 5.83 2.11
C THR A 106 12.54 5.66 1.48
N ALA A 107 12.91 6.49 0.50
CA ALA A 107 14.26 6.50 -0.06
C ALA A 107 15.31 6.83 1.01
N TYR A 108 14.98 7.72 1.93
CA TYR A 108 15.86 8.06 3.05
C TYR A 108 16.07 6.87 4.00
N TRP A 109 14.99 6.14 4.34
CA TRP A 109 15.07 4.92 5.15
C TRP A 109 15.93 3.83 4.50
N ASP A 110 15.81 3.64 3.18
CA ASP A 110 16.66 2.70 2.43
C ASP A 110 18.13 3.10 2.52
N LEU A 111 18.44 4.39 2.32
CA LEU A 111 19.80 4.91 2.41
C LEU A 111 20.40 4.71 3.81
N GLU A 112 19.65 5.03 4.88
CA GLU A 112 20.13 4.84 6.25
C GLU A 112 20.38 3.38 6.59
N ALA A 113 19.47 2.48 6.19
CA ALA A 113 19.64 1.05 6.40
C ALA A 113 20.87 0.50 5.65
N LYS A 114 21.12 0.97 4.40
CA LYS A 114 22.33 0.65 3.66
C LYS A 114 23.59 1.15 4.35
N ARG A 115 23.60 2.39 4.86
CA ARG A 115 24.74 2.96 5.60
C ARG A 115 25.01 2.21 6.92
N ALA A 116 23.94 1.76 7.58
CA ALA A 116 24.04 0.93 8.78
C ALA A 116 24.48 -0.52 8.47
N GLY A 117 24.52 -0.92 7.20
CA GLY A 117 24.88 -2.27 6.77
C GLY A 117 23.85 -3.36 7.13
N ILE A 118 22.59 -2.98 7.39
CA ILE A 118 21.54 -3.89 7.82
C ILE A 118 20.31 -3.80 6.90
N PRO A 119 19.48 -4.87 6.83
CA PRO A 119 18.22 -4.84 6.09
C PRO A 119 17.26 -3.77 6.63
N LEU A 120 16.46 -3.17 5.75
CA LEU A 120 15.48 -2.16 6.11
C LEU A 120 14.46 -2.66 7.14
N TRP A 121 13.99 -3.90 7.03
CA TRP A 121 13.07 -4.48 8.01
C TRP A 121 13.66 -4.48 9.43
N GLN A 122 14.96 -4.76 9.56
CA GLN A 122 15.66 -4.73 10.85
C GLN A 122 15.82 -3.30 11.35
N TYR A 123 16.18 -2.37 10.46
CA TYR A 123 16.29 -0.95 10.77
C TYR A 123 14.96 -0.34 11.24
N LEU A 124 13.85 -0.81 10.70
CA LEU A 124 12.49 -0.45 11.13
C LEU A 124 12.08 -1.07 12.47
N GLY A 125 12.77 -2.10 12.94
CA GLY A 125 12.41 -2.88 14.13
C GLY A 125 11.42 -4.01 13.84
N GLY A 126 11.43 -4.54 12.62
CA GLY A 126 10.62 -5.69 12.22
C GLY A 126 11.03 -6.97 12.96
N VAL A 127 10.07 -7.84 13.21
CA VAL A 127 10.25 -9.07 13.98
C VAL A 127 9.86 -10.33 13.21
N GLN A 128 8.99 -10.20 12.19
CA GLN A 128 8.53 -11.37 11.40
C GLN A 128 9.58 -11.79 10.38
N THR A 129 9.81 -13.09 10.25
CA THR A 129 10.73 -13.67 9.26
C THR A 129 10.06 -13.91 7.92
N GLU A 130 8.76 -14.16 7.95
CA GLU A 130 7.91 -14.35 6.79
C GLU A 130 6.63 -13.52 6.98
N ILE A 131 6.17 -12.87 5.93
CA ILE A 131 4.93 -12.10 5.95
C ILE A 131 3.82 -12.87 5.23
N PRO A 132 2.66 -13.06 5.86
CA PRO A 132 1.54 -13.72 5.20
C PRO A 132 0.95 -12.84 4.10
N CYS A 133 0.65 -13.46 2.96
CA CYS A 133 0.17 -12.77 1.77
C CYS A 133 -1.28 -13.08 1.48
N GLY A 134 -2.05 -12.04 1.28
CA GLY A 134 -3.35 -12.08 0.62
C GLY A 134 -3.23 -11.53 -0.79
N VAL A 135 -4.34 -11.58 -1.50
CA VAL A 135 -4.42 -11.06 -2.85
C VAL A 135 -5.67 -10.22 -3.03
N SER A 136 -5.56 -9.12 -3.76
CA SER A 136 -6.68 -8.30 -4.20
C SER A 136 -7.03 -8.65 -5.64
N ILE A 137 -8.29 -9.01 -5.88
CA ILE A 137 -8.84 -9.31 -7.20
C ILE A 137 -9.79 -8.16 -7.56
N GLY A 138 -9.47 -7.47 -8.65
CA GLY A 138 -10.33 -6.44 -9.22
C GLY A 138 -11.64 -7.02 -9.75
N ILE A 139 -12.62 -6.16 -10.02
CA ILE A 139 -13.87 -6.53 -10.67
C ILE A 139 -13.53 -7.24 -11.99
N GLN A 140 -14.20 -8.34 -12.25
CA GLN A 140 -14.03 -9.14 -13.46
C GLN A 140 -15.21 -8.95 -14.41
N ASP A 141 -15.04 -9.35 -15.68
CA ASP A 141 -16.07 -9.20 -16.71
C ASP A 141 -17.27 -10.16 -16.49
N SER A 142 -17.09 -11.20 -15.67
CA SER A 142 -18.17 -12.12 -15.26
C SER A 142 -17.91 -12.77 -13.91
N PRO A 143 -18.96 -13.28 -13.22
CA PRO A 143 -18.81 -14.08 -12.01
C PRO A 143 -17.91 -15.31 -12.20
N ASP A 144 -18.04 -16.01 -13.32
CA ASP A 144 -17.23 -17.20 -13.59
C ASP A 144 -15.75 -16.86 -13.74
N ALA A 145 -15.42 -15.76 -14.43
CA ALA A 145 -14.05 -15.27 -14.52
C ALA A 145 -13.46 -14.92 -13.14
N LEU A 146 -14.27 -14.39 -12.22
CA LEU A 146 -13.84 -14.15 -10.83
C LEU A 146 -13.56 -15.46 -10.10
N LEU A 147 -14.46 -16.46 -10.22
CA LEU A 147 -14.29 -17.75 -9.55
C LEU A 147 -13.03 -18.48 -10.05
N GLU A 148 -12.79 -18.50 -11.37
CA GLU A 148 -11.56 -19.06 -11.96
C GLU A 148 -10.31 -18.35 -11.48
N LYS A 149 -10.36 -17.03 -11.33
CA LYS A 149 -9.23 -16.26 -10.82
C LYS A 149 -8.97 -16.56 -9.36
N ILE A 150 -10.02 -16.71 -8.54
CA ILE A 150 -9.87 -17.13 -7.13
C ILE A 150 -9.22 -18.53 -7.06
N ASP A 151 -9.65 -19.49 -7.87
CA ASP A 151 -9.04 -20.84 -7.93
C ASP A 151 -7.52 -20.75 -8.20
N LYS A 152 -7.09 -19.92 -9.16
CA LYS A 152 -5.68 -19.71 -9.50
C LYS A 152 -4.89 -19.10 -8.36
N GLU A 153 -5.45 -18.09 -7.69
CA GLU A 153 -4.76 -17.42 -6.58
C GLU A 153 -4.66 -18.32 -5.34
N LEU A 154 -5.66 -19.14 -5.06
CA LEU A 154 -5.62 -20.14 -4.00
C LEU A 154 -4.58 -21.22 -4.32
N ALA A 155 -4.51 -21.70 -5.57
CA ALA A 155 -3.48 -22.64 -6.02
C ALA A 155 -2.07 -22.08 -5.94
N ALA A 156 -1.90 -20.75 -6.07
CA ALA A 156 -0.65 -20.04 -5.87
C ALA A 156 -0.28 -19.85 -4.38
N GLY A 157 -1.15 -20.29 -3.44
CA GLY A 157 -0.89 -20.29 -2.01
C GLY A 157 -1.40 -19.07 -1.24
N TYR A 158 -2.01 -18.06 -1.89
CA TYR A 158 -2.47 -16.88 -1.17
C TYR A 158 -3.46 -17.19 -0.06
N GLN A 159 -3.19 -16.67 1.14
CA GLN A 159 -3.91 -17.03 2.36
C GLN A 159 -5.23 -16.28 2.58
N ARG A 160 -5.43 -15.17 1.89
CA ARG A 160 -6.64 -14.33 1.97
C ARG A 160 -7.00 -13.84 0.58
N ILE A 161 -8.28 -13.92 0.25
CA ILE A 161 -8.85 -13.37 -0.99
C ILE A 161 -9.63 -12.09 -0.68
N LYS A 162 -9.26 -11.00 -1.35
CA LYS A 162 -10.01 -9.74 -1.39
C LYS A 162 -10.68 -9.58 -2.75
N ILE A 163 -11.98 -9.38 -2.75
CA ILE A 163 -12.74 -9.06 -3.97
C ILE A 163 -13.26 -7.63 -3.91
N LYS A 164 -13.25 -6.94 -5.02
CA LYS A 164 -13.85 -5.61 -5.16
C LYS A 164 -15.36 -5.74 -5.33
N ILE A 165 -16.11 -4.88 -4.61
CA ILE A 165 -17.55 -4.76 -4.73
C ILE A 165 -17.96 -3.34 -5.11
N LYS A 166 -19.11 -3.22 -5.80
CA LYS A 166 -19.78 -1.96 -6.13
C LYS A 166 -21.28 -2.22 -6.26
N PRO A 167 -22.14 -1.19 -6.23
CA PRO A 167 -23.58 -1.39 -6.46
C PRO A 167 -23.86 -2.24 -7.71
N GLY A 168 -24.62 -3.32 -7.53
CA GLY A 168 -24.91 -4.30 -8.58
C GLY A 168 -23.86 -5.39 -8.80
N TRP A 169 -22.71 -5.30 -8.12
CA TRP A 169 -21.67 -6.32 -8.07
C TRP A 169 -21.21 -6.52 -6.62
N ASP A 170 -22.10 -7.06 -5.78
CA ASP A 170 -21.94 -7.13 -4.32
C ASP A 170 -22.52 -8.42 -3.74
N LEU A 171 -23.73 -8.40 -3.18
CA LEU A 171 -24.31 -9.53 -2.43
C LEU A 171 -24.35 -10.83 -3.23
N ASP A 172 -24.75 -10.77 -4.51
CA ASP A 172 -24.85 -11.98 -5.35
C ASP A 172 -23.47 -12.57 -5.65
N ILE A 173 -22.49 -11.70 -5.93
CA ILE A 173 -21.13 -12.16 -6.19
C ILE A 173 -20.49 -12.77 -4.93
N VAL A 174 -20.69 -12.17 -3.75
CA VAL A 174 -20.21 -12.72 -2.48
C VAL A 174 -20.85 -14.08 -2.20
N ARG A 175 -22.16 -14.21 -2.45
CA ARG A 175 -22.89 -15.49 -2.32
C ARG A 175 -22.28 -16.57 -3.21
N ARG A 176 -22.02 -16.28 -4.49
CA ARG A 176 -21.40 -17.21 -5.45
C ARG A 176 -20.00 -17.62 -5.03
N VAL A 177 -19.19 -16.67 -4.60
CA VAL A 177 -17.83 -16.94 -4.10
C VAL A 177 -17.90 -17.84 -2.86
N ARG A 178 -18.76 -17.55 -1.88
CA ARG A 178 -18.88 -18.34 -0.67
C ARG A 178 -19.45 -19.75 -0.94
N ALA A 179 -20.38 -19.87 -1.88
CA ALA A 179 -20.91 -21.18 -2.29
C ALA A 179 -19.82 -22.07 -2.92
N ARG A 180 -18.92 -21.50 -3.72
CA ARG A 180 -17.83 -22.25 -4.36
C ARG A 180 -16.66 -22.51 -3.40
N PHE A 181 -16.39 -21.56 -2.48
CA PHE A 181 -15.25 -21.57 -1.55
C PHE A 181 -15.75 -21.30 -0.12
N PRO A 182 -16.31 -22.31 0.58
CA PRO A 182 -16.98 -22.10 1.88
C PRO A 182 -16.02 -21.63 2.98
N ASP A 183 -14.75 -22.07 2.96
CA ASP A 183 -13.82 -21.92 4.10
C ASP A 183 -12.70 -20.91 3.89
N ILE A 184 -12.63 -20.25 2.73
CA ILE A 184 -11.55 -19.29 2.48
C ILE A 184 -11.68 -18.04 3.34
N ARG A 185 -10.54 -17.43 3.67
CA ARG A 185 -10.50 -16.09 4.27
C ARG A 185 -10.87 -15.07 3.19
N LEU A 186 -12.15 -14.70 3.17
CA LEU A 186 -12.73 -13.78 2.18
C LEU A 186 -12.96 -12.41 2.81
N MET A 187 -12.64 -11.35 2.09
CA MET A 187 -13.02 -9.98 2.41
C MET A 187 -13.52 -9.24 1.17
N CYS A 188 -14.32 -8.21 1.40
CA CYS A 188 -14.81 -7.30 0.36
C CYS A 188 -14.16 -5.92 0.50
N ASP A 189 -13.92 -5.24 -0.62
CA ASP A 189 -13.45 -3.87 -0.66
C ASP A 189 -14.38 -3.05 -1.57
N ALA A 190 -15.00 -2.05 -0.97
CA ALA A 190 -16.01 -1.21 -1.60
C ALA A 190 -15.45 0.09 -2.18
N ASN A 191 -14.23 0.49 -1.84
CA ASN A 191 -13.61 1.76 -2.25
C ASN A 191 -14.59 2.94 -2.21
N SER A 192 -15.26 3.13 -1.07
CA SER A 192 -16.21 4.24 -0.81
C SER A 192 -17.48 4.25 -1.68
N ALA A 193 -17.91 3.12 -2.22
CA ALA A 193 -19.00 3.08 -3.22
C ALA A 193 -20.42 3.16 -2.62
N TYR A 194 -20.57 3.13 -1.27
CA TYR A 194 -21.87 3.04 -0.60
C TYR A 194 -22.09 4.20 0.40
N THR A 195 -23.29 4.23 0.96
CA THR A 195 -23.76 5.20 1.95
C THR A 195 -24.45 4.49 3.12
N LEU A 196 -24.81 5.23 4.18
CA LEU A 196 -25.61 4.65 5.30
C LEU A 196 -26.98 4.12 4.85
N SER A 197 -27.53 4.54 3.73
CA SER A 197 -28.78 3.94 3.19
C SER A 197 -28.61 2.48 2.79
N ASP A 198 -27.38 2.01 2.60
CA ASP A 198 -27.04 0.65 2.19
C ASP A 198 -26.82 -0.31 3.39
N VAL A 199 -27.12 0.11 4.63
CA VAL A 199 -27.08 -0.76 5.83
C VAL A 199 -27.78 -2.10 5.63
N PRO A 200 -28.94 -2.21 4.97
CA PRO A 200 -29.56 -3.51 4.71
C PRO A 200 -28.67 -4.48 3.90
N LEU A 201 -27.92 -3.98 2.93
CA LEU A 201 -26.93 -4.76 2.17
C LEU A 201 -25.82 -5.28 3.10
N PHE A 202 -25.24 -4.40 3.92
CA PHE A 202 -24.17 -4.79 4.83
C PHE A 202 -24.61 -5.79 5.89
N LYS A 203 -25.86 -5.70 6.37
CA LYS A 203 -26.47 -6.73 7.24
C LYS A 203 -26.63 -8.07 6.53
N ALA A 204 -26.98 -8.06 5.24
CA ALA A 204 -27.07 -9.30 4.46
C ALA A 204 -25.67 -9.90 4.21
N LEU A 205 -24.64 -9.06 4.07
CA LEU A 205 -23.24 -9.51 3.95
C LEU A 205 -22.71 -10.18 5.22
N ASP A 206 -23.24 -9.88 6.39
CA ASP A 206 -22.90 -10.55 7.67
C ASP A 206 -23.09 -12.07 7.65
N GLU A 207 -23.99 -12.59 6.80
CA GLU A 207 -24.27 -14.03 6.66
C GLU A 207 -23.11 -14.81 6.03
N PHE A 208 -22.19 -14.13 5.35
CA PHE A 208 -21.12 -14.77 4.57
C PHE A 208 -19.80 -14.92 5.32
N ASN A 209 -19.74 -14.63 6.62
CA ASN A 209 -18.55 -14.76 7.45
C ASN A 209 -17.30 -14.12 6.80
N LEU A 210 -17.44 -12.85 6.41
CA LEU A 210 -16.32 -12.08 5.85
C LEU A 210 -15.33 -11.72 6.95
N MET A 211 -14.03 -11.76 6.64
CA MET A 211 -13.00 -11.26 7.56
C MET A 211 -13.21 -9.79 7.89
N MET A 212 -13.57 -9.01 6.88
CA MET A 212 -13.80 -7.57 6.97
C MET A 212 -14.49 -7.05 5.72
N ILE A 213 -15.07 -5.85 5.84
CA ILE A 213 -15.50 -5.01 4.71
C ILE A 213 -14.60 -3.77 4.73
N GLU A 214 -13.83 -3.56 3.66
CA GLU A 214 -12.90 -2.45 3.52
C GLU A 214 -13.60 -1.24 2.91
N GLN A 215 -13.43 -0.08 3.54
CA GLN A 215 -13.88 1.25 3.14
C GLN A 215 -15.27 1.27 2.50
N PRO A 216 -16.31 0.90 3.25
CA PRO A 216 -17.67 0.82 2.71
C PRO A 216 -18.22 2.20 2.30
N LEU A 217 -17.99 3.23 3.11
CA LEU A 217 -18.55 4.57 2.94
C LEU A 217 -17.49 5.57 2.47
N THR A 218 -17.91 6.83 2.28
CA THR A 218 -17.01 7.89 1.79
C THR A 218 -15.75 8.05 2.65
N TYR A 219 -14.63 8.30 1.99
CA TYR A 219 -13.31 8.39 2.63
C TYR A 219 -13.14 9.61 3.55
N THR A 220 -14.00 10.61 3.45
CA THR A 220 -13.95 11.81 4.30
C THR A 220 -14.70 11.68 5.60
N ASP A 221 -15.42 10.56 5.79
CA ASP A 221 -16.29 10.35 6.94
C ASP A 221 -15.77 9.23 7.86
N MET A 222 -15.91 9.42 9.16
CA MET A 222 -15.69 8.42 10.21
C MET A 222 -16.93 8.20 11.08
N PHE A 223 -17.85 9.15 11.13
CA PHE A 223 -19.04 9.07 11.97
C PHE A 223 -20.03 8.05 11.42
N ASP A 224 -20.31 8.10 10.13
CA ASP A 224 -21.20 7.13 9.48
C ASP A 224 -20.60 5.72 9.49
N HIS A 225 -19.26 5.59 9.37
CA HIS A 225 -18.59 4.29 9.57
C HIS A 225 -18.80 3.77 10.99
N ALA A 226 -18.73 4.61 12.02
CA ALA A 226 -19.01 4.21 13.39
C ALA A 226 -20.48 3.79 13.58
N GLU A 227 -21.42 4.50 12.95
CA GLU A 227 -22.84 4.13 12.99
C GLU A 227 -23.12 2.83 12.23
N LEU A 228 -22.45 2.60 11.10
CA LEU A 228 -22.53 1.34 10.37
C LEU A 228 -21.95 0.18 11.20
N GLN A 229 -20.77 0.34 11.80
CA GLN A 229 -20.12 -0.70 12.61
C GLN A 229 -20.93 -1.15 13.82
N LYS A 230 -21.77 -0.26 14.39
CA LYS A 230 -22.71 -0.62 15.47
C LYS A 230 -23.83 -1.55 14.99
N GLN A 231 -24.15 -1.52 13.71
CA GLN A 231 -25.29 -2.21 13.12
C GLN A 231 -24.94 -3.52 12.43
N ILE A 232 -23.63 -3.80 12.18
CA ILE A 232 -23.13 -4.99 11.50
C ILE A 232 -22.14 -5.75 12.36
N LYS A 233 -22.06 -7.08 12.16
CA LYS A 233 -21.12 -7.96 12.87
C LYS A 233 -19.73 -7.97 12.22
N THR A 234 -19.72 -7.94 10.89
CA THR A 234 -18.47 -7.94 10.10
C THR A 234 -17.62 -6.73 10.46
N PRO A 235 -16.33 -6.92 10.77
CA PRO A 235 -15.43 -5.80 11.03
C PRO A 235 -15.33 -4.86 9.84
N ILE A 236 -15.47 -3.56 10.08
CA ILE A 236 -15.08 -2.53 9.11
C ILE A 236 -13.56 -2.37 9.16
N CYS A 237 -12.94 -2.36 7.98
CA CYS A 237 -11.55 -1.98 7.77
C CYS A 237 -11.49 -0.61 7.09
N LEU A 238 -10.77 0.34 7.66
CA LEU A 238 -10.57 1.64 7.01
C LEU A 238 -9.27 1.66 6.20
N ASP A 239 -9.38 2.16 4.99
CA ASP A 239 -8.31 2.42 4.02
C ASP A 239 -8.18 3.93 3.78
N GLU A 240 -8.90 4.48 2.85
CA GLU A 240 -8.79 5.86 2.37
C GLU A 240 -9.05 6.90 3.47
N SER A 241 -9.83 6.57 4.49
CA SER A 241 -10.12 7.46 5.63
C SER A 241 -8.94 7.64 6.59
N VAL A 242 -7.97 6.71 6.62
CA VAL A 242 -6.81 6.78 7.52
C VAL A 242 -5.58 7.27 6.78
N ARG A 243 -5.35 8.56 6.79
CA ARG A 243 -4.25 9.24 6.07
C ARG A 243 -3.13 9.68 7.00
N THR A 244 -3.39 9.72 8.30
CA THR A 244 -2.45 10.16 9.35
C THR A 244 -2.57 9.27 10.58
N PRO A 245 -1.57 9.27 11.49
CA PRO A 245 -1.70 8.64 12.79
C PRO A 245 -2.86 9.20 13.62
N GLU A 246 -3.15 10.48 13.48
CA GLU A 246 -4.28 11.15 14.13
C GLU A 246 -5.62 10.60 13.60
N ASP A 247 -5.76 10.38 12.28
CA ASP A 247 -6.94 9.74 11.70
C ASP A 247 -7.15 8.33 12.25
N ALA A 248 -6.07 7.54 12.37
CA ALA A 248 -6.13 6.19 12.96
C ALA A 248 -6.62 6.24 14.42
N LYS A 249 -6.08 7.17 15.21
CA LYS A 249 -6.52 7.37 16.60
C LYS A 249 -8.01 7.72 16.67
N HIS A 250 -8.44 8.70 15.87
CA HIS A 250 -9.84 9.14 15.85
C HIS A 250 -10.79 8.02 15.40
N ALA A 251 -10.43 7.28 14.34
CA ALA A 251 -11.23 6.16 13.84
C ALA A 251 -11.44 5.09 14.92
N ILE A 252 -10.40 4.75 15.67
CA ILE A 252 -10.46 3.77 16.74
C ILE A 252 -11.30 4.30 17.92
N GLU A 253 -11.07 5.54 18.34
CA GLU A 253 -11.81 6.15 19.47
C GLU A 253 -13.30 6.32 19.18
N LEU A 254 -13.69 6.59 17.94
CA LEU A 254 -15.08 6.65 17.49
C LEU A 254 -15.71 5.26 17.32
N GLY A 255 -14.90 4.20 17.26
CA GLY A 255 -15.38 2.86 16.91
C GLY A 255 -15.77 2.72 15.43
N ALA A 256 -15.19 3.55 14.57
CA ALA A 256 -15.45 3.56 13.12
C ALA A 256 -14.89 2.34 12.41
N CYS A 257 -13.92 1.67 13.01
CA CYS A 257 -13.32 0.44 12.46
C CYS A 257 -12.86 -0.52 13.55
N ARG A 258 -12.63 -1.75 13.14
CA ARG A 258 -11.99 -2.80 13.97
C ARG A 258 -10.70 -3.31 13.34
N ILE A 259 -10.35 -2.84 12.14
CA ILE A 259 -9.15 -3.19 11.38
C ILE A 259 -8.70 -1.94 10.62
N ILE A 260 -7.40 -1.77 10.43
CA ILE A 260 -6.84 -0.69 9.59
C ILE A 260 -5.95 -1.29 8.50
N ASN A 261 -6.21 -0.89 7.27
CA ASN A 261 -5.29 -1.07 6.16
C ASN A 261 -4.24 0.04 6.20
N VAL A 262 -2.96 -0.30 6.27
CA VAL A 262 -1.85 0.66 6.25
C VAL A 262 -1.16 0.61 4.90
N LYS A 263 -1.09 1.75 4.20
CA LYS A 263 -0.38 1.91 2.94
C LYS A 263 0.67 3.00 3.09
N LEU A 264 1.94 2.68 2.82
CA LEU A 264 3.07 3.62 3.00
C LEU A 264 2.84 4.96 2.28
N GLY A 265 2.45 4.91 1.01
CA GLY A 265 2.19 6.12 0.23
C GLY A 265 1.10 6.98 0.84
N ARG A 266 -0.04 6.37 1.19
CA ARG A 266 -1.20 7.09 1.73
C ARG A 266 -0.91 7.78 3.06
N VAL A 267 -0.11 7.17 3.94
CA VAL A 267 0.20 7.76 5.26
C VAL A 267 1.44 8.64 5.25
N GLY A 268 2.26 8.61 4.19
CA GLY A 268 3.41 9.49 4.03
C GLY A 268 4.77 8.89 4.40
N GLY A 269 4.88 7.55 4.40
CA GLY A 269 6.13 6.81 4.58
C GLY A 269 6.19 5.99 5.87
N HIS A 270 7.37 5.44 6.16
CA HIS A 270 7.60 4.51 7.26
C HIS A 270 7.41 5.14 8.65
N ALA A 271 7.87 6.37 8.87
CA ALA A 271 7.71 7.03 10.18
C ALA A 271 6.24 7.17 10.57
N GLN A 272 5.38 7.54 9.62
CA GLN A 272 3.95 7.66 9.86
C GLN A 272 3.27 6.29 9.96
N ALA A 273 3.66 5.33 9.13
CA ALA A 273 3.14 3.96 9.18
C ALA A 273 3.45 3.27 10.52
N LYS A 274 4.65 3.44 11.06
CA LYS A 274 5.02 2.95 12.41
C LYS A 274 4.16 3.57 13.51
N ARG A 275 3.86 4.87 13.42
CA ARG A 275 2.98 5.54 14.38
C ARG A 275 1.53 5.00 14.29
N VAL A 276 1.01 4.78 13.07
CA VAL A 276 -0.31 4.15 12.88
C VAL A 276 -0.33 2.75 13.49
N GLU A 277 0.70 1.94 13.21
CA GLU A 277 0.83 0.58 13.77
C GLU A 277 0.89 0.61 15.30
N SER A 278 1.70 1.48 15.90
CA SER A 278 1.81 1.59 17.36
C SER A 278 0.47 1.97 18.02
N ILE A 279 -0.23 2.97 17.47
CA ILE A 279 -1.55 3.41 17.96
C ILE A 279 -2.58 2.28 17.88
N ALA A 280 -2.58 1.53 16.78
CA ALA A 280 -3.48 0.41 16.57
C ALA A 280 -3.15 -0.76 17.53
N ARG A 281 -1.87 -1.13 17.62
CA ARG A 281 -1.39 -2.22 18.47
C ARG A 281 -1.66 -1.98 19.96
N GLU A 282 -1.45 -0.76 20.46
CA GLU A 282 -1.76 -0.36 21.84
C GLU A 282 -3.25 -0.52 22.18
N ARG A 283 -4.11 -0.50 21.18
CA ARG A 283 -5.58 -0.65 21.31
C ARG A 283 -6.11 -2.01 20.85
N ASN A 284 -5.20 -2.96 20.57
CA ASN A 284 -5.51 -4.30 20.06
C ASN A 284 -6.31 -4.29 18.74
N ILE A 285 -6.09 -3.28 17.90
CA ILE A 285 -6.66 -3.21 16.56
C ILE A 285 -5.64 -3.81 15.57
N PRO A 286 -5.96 -4.93 14.91
CA PRO A 286 -5.06 -5.52 13.92
C PRO A 286 -4.90 -4.62 12.70
N VAL A 287 -3.68 -4.63 12.14
CA VAL A 287 -3.39 -3.94 10.88
C VAL A 287 -2.86 -4.91 9.85
N TRP A 288 -2.93 -4.51 8.58
CA TRP A 288 -2.33 -5.21 7.45
C TRP A 288 -1.79 -4.23 6.42
N CYS A 289 -0.84 -4.68 5.61
CA CYS A 289 -0.20 -3.88 4.59
C CYS A 289 -1.01 -3.92 3.30
N GLY A 290 -1.61 -2.79 2.92
CA GLY A 290 -2.26 -2.64 1.63
C GLY A 290 -1.29 -2.39 0.49
N GLY A 291 -1.74 -2.61 -0.75
CA GLY A 291 -0.98 -2.38 -1.98
C GLY A 291 -1.58 -1.26 -2.83
N MET A 292 -0.73 -0.65 -3.65
CA MET A 292 -1.06 0.40 -4.61
C MET A 292 -0.56 0.06 -6.03
N LEU A 293 -0.42 -1.23 -6.37
CA LEU A 293 0.19 -1.70 -7.61
C LEU A 293 1.61 -1.14 -7.77
N GLU A 294 2.39 -1.25 -6.71
CA GLU A 294 3.78 -0.78 -6.67
C GLU A 294 4.68 -1.58 -7.60
N SER A 295 5.73 -0.93 -8.09
CA SER A 295 6.91 -1.62 -8.62
C SER A 295 7.63 -2.38 -7.50
N GLY A 296 8.69 -3.09 -7.86
CA GLY A 296 9.51 -3.78 -6.89
C GLY A 296 10.09 -2.90 -5.79
N VAL A 297 10.34 -1.61 -6.08
CA VAL A 297 10.84 -0.64 -5.07
C VAL A 297 9.81 -0.44 -3.97
N GLY A 298 8.61 0.00 -4.30
CA GLY A 298 7.55 0.21 -3.30
C GLY A 298 7.16 -1.10 -2.60
N ARG A 299 7.17 -2.22 -3.34
CA ARG A 299 6.90 -3.56 -2.78
C ARG A 299 7.95 -3.97 -1.76
N ALA A 300 9.23 -3.71 -2.00
CA ALA A 300 10.30 -3.99 -1.04
C ALA A 300 10.11 -3.20 0.27
N HIS A 301 9.70 -1.94 0.19
CA HIS A 301 9.32 -1.14 1.35
C HIS A 301 8.10 -1.73 2.10
N ASN A 302 7.08 -2.18 1.36
CA ASN A 302 5.91 -2.84 1.95
C ASN A 302 6.28 -4.14 2.65
N ILE A 303 7.19 -4.95 2.10
CA ILE A 303 7.73 -6.14 2.75
C ILE A 303 8.38 -5.76 4.07
N ALA A 304 9.27 -4.78 4.08
CA ALA A 304 9.95 -4.35 5.29
C ALA A 304 8.96 -3.84 6.36
N MET A 305 7.97 -3.03 6.00
CA MET A 305 6.93 -2.55 6.91
C MET A 305 6.09 -3.70 7.47
N ALA A 306 5.70 -4.65 6.63
CA ALA A 306 4.84 -5.77 7.03
C ALA A 306 5.52 -6.73 8.04
N THR A 307 6.83 -6.60 8.28
CA THR A 307 7.53 -7.35 9.34
C THR A 307 7.31 -6.81 10.75
N LEU A 308 6.74 -5.61 10.90
CA LEU A 308 6.43 -5.02 12.22
C LEU A 308 5.38 -5.87 12.96
N ALA A 309 5.45 -5.87 14.29
CA ALA A 309 4.66 -6.76 15.14
C ALA A 309 3.13 -6.61 15.01
N GLY A 310 2.64 -5.41 14.71
CA GLY A 310 1.21 -5.14 14.59
C GLY A 310 0.59 -5.61 13.25
N PHE A 311 1.39 -5.93 12.23
CA PHE A 311 0.91 -6.45 10.95
C PHE A 311 0.58 -7.94 11.06
N THR A 312 -0.57 -8.25 11.64
CA THR A 312 -0.97 -9.62 12.02
C THR A 312 -1.89 -10.30 11.00
N LEU A 313 -2.39 -9.56 10.02
CA LEU A 313 -3.28 -10.10 8.98
C LEU A 313 -2.56 -10.18 7.63
N PRO A 314 -2.93 -11.16 6.74
CA PRO A 314 -2.36 -11.26 5.41
C PRO A 314 -2.55 -9.97 4.61
N GLY A 315 -1.43 -9.38 4.15
CA GLY A 315 -1.42 -8.14 3.39
C GLY A 315 -1.63 -8.30 1.88
N ASP A 316 -1.70 -7.18 1.15
CA ASP A 316 -1.74 -7.15 -0.32
C ASP A 316 -0.34 -7.13 -0.94
N VAL A 317 0.68 -7.58 -0.22
CA VAL A 317 2.02 -7.77 -0.78
C VAL A 317 2.03 -9.10 -1.53
N SER A 318 2.29 -9.05 -2.83
CA SER A 318 2.17 -10.21 -3.73
C SER A 318 3.41 -10.36 -4.62
N ALA A 319 3.51 -11.50 -5.31
CA ALA A 319 4.61 -11.75 -6.24
C ALA A 319 4.68 -10.70 -7.36
N SER A 320 5.91 -10.35 -7.79
CA SER A 320 6.13 -9.44 -8.91
C SER A 320 5.44 -9.91 -10.19
N ALA A 321 5.54 -11.20 -10.48
CA ALA A 321 4.92 -11.83 -11.66
C ALA A 321 3.40 -11.75 -11.72
N ARG A 322 2.74 -11.32 -10.64
CA ARG A 322 1.30 -11.08 -10.64
C ARG A 322 0.91 -9.83 -11.43
N TYR A 323 1.79 -8.85 -11.46
CA TYR A 323 1.55 -7.54 -12.09
C TYR A 323 2.43 -7.27 -13.30
N TRP A 324 3.68 -7.75 -13.29
CA TRP A 324 4.71 -7.36 -14.23
C TRP A 324 5.31 -8.59 -14.94
N ASN A 325 5.51 -8.50 -16.25
CA ASN A 325 6.32 -9.48 -16.98
C ASN A 325 7.77 -9.45 -16.47
N GLU A 326 8.28 -8.25 -16.19
CA GLU A 326 9.59 -8.00 -15.61
C GLU A 326 9.48 -6.86 -14.60
N ASP A 327 9.96 -7.09 -13.37
CA ASP A 327 10.05 -6.04 -12.36
C ASP A 327 11.37 -5.26 -12.50
N ILE A 328 11.46 -4.10 -11.86
CA ILE A 328 12.67 -3.24 -11.86
C ILE A 328 13.66 -3.59 -10.76
N ILE A 329 13.38 -4.59 -9.93
CA ILE A 329 14.27 -5.10 -8.88
C ILE A 329 14.72 -6.53 -9.18
N GLU A 330 15.85 -6.93 -8.60
CA GLU A 330 16.41 -8.27 -8.68
C GLU A 330 16.87 -8.77 -7.30
N PRO A 331 16.54 -10.03 -6.95
CA PRO A 331 15.60 -10.91 -7.64
C PRO A 331 14.16 -10.38 -7.61
N ALA A 332 13.28 -10.84 -8.49
CA ALA A 332 11.86 -10.53 -8.40
C ALA A 332 11.26 -11.10 -7.09
N VAL A 333 10.27 -10.41 -6.52
CA VAL A 333 9.54 -10.91 -5.34
C VAL A 333 8.69 -12.12 -5.74
N PHE A 334 8.76 -13.18 -4.95
CA PHE A 334 7.92 -14.37 -5.10
C PHE A 334 7.18 -14.70 -3.80
N VAL A 335 6.06 -15.39 -3.94
CA VAL A 335 5.27 -15.92 -2.83
C VAL A 335 5.56 -17.42 -2.72
N THR A 336 5.83 -17.91 -1.52
CA THR A 336 6.07 -19.33 -1.24
C THR A 336 4.78 -20.15 -1.42
N SER A 337 4.88 -21.47 -1.49
CA SER A 337 3.72 -22.37 -1.52
C SER A 337 2.84 -22.28 -0.26
N GLN A 338 3.36 -21.72 0.84
CA GLN A 338 2.62 -21.44 2.06
C GLN A 338 1.91 -20.10 2.04
N GLY A 339 2.03 -19.32 0.94
CA GLY A 339 1.41 -18.00 0.82
C GLY A 339 2.11 -16.93 1.65
N THR A 340 3.42 -17.02 1.77
CA THR A 340 4.25 -16.04 2.49
C THR A 340 5.33 -15.44 1.59
N ILE A 341 5.87 -14.30 1.97
CA ILE A 341 7.09 -13.73 1.42
C ILE A 341 8.14 -13.73 2.52
N VAL A 342 9.31 -14.33 2.23
CA VAL A 342 10.46 -14.28 3.12
C VAL A 342 11.07 -12.88 3.05
N ARG A 343 11.35 -12.28 4.21
CA ARG A 343 12.02 -10.97 4.27
C ARG A 343 13.43 -11.05 3.68
N PRO A 344 13.89 -10.01 2.97
CA PRO A 344 15.25 -10.00 2.43
C PRO A 344 16.30 -9.75 3.53
N ASP A 345 17.50 -10.32 3.36
CA ASP A 345 18.59 -10.18 4.34
C ASP A 345 19.70 -9.21 3.94
N LYS A 346 19.69 -8.69 2.70
CA LYS A 346 20.68 -7.69 2.26
C LYS A 346 20.38 -6.32 2.85
N PRO A 347 21.40 -5.43 3.03
CA PRO A 347 21.22 -4.07 3.49
C PRO A 347 20.22 -3.25 2.66
N GLY A 348 19.58 -2.27 3.29
CA GLY A 348 18.56 -1.45 2.66
C GLY A 348 17.28 -2.23 2.38
N ILE A 349 16.62 -1.93 1.27
CA ILE A 349 15.40 -2.64 0.84
C ILE A 349 15.66 -4.12 0.51
N GLY A 350 16.93 -4.54 0.43
CA GLY A 350 17.33 -5.93 0.26
C GLY A 350 17.31 -6.45 -1.18
N PHE A 351 17.03 -5.60 -2.14
CA PHE A 351 16.97 -5.91 -3.58
C PHE A 351 17.89 -4.97 -4.36
N GLU A 352 18.38 -5.46 -5.51
CA GLU A 352 19.16 -4.64 -6.46
C GLU A 352 18.21 -3.96 -7.46
N ILE A 353 18.47 -2.70 -7.78
CA ILE A 353 17.72 -1.99 -8.82
C ILE A 353 18.30 -2.34 -10.18
N ASN A 354 17.51 -2.90 -11.08
CA ASN A 354 17.91 -3.09 -12.48
C ASN A 354 17.88 -1.74 -13.21
N ARG A 355 19.01 -1.01 -13.16
CA ARG A 355 19.13 0.35 -13.72
C ARG A 355 18.86 0.37 -15.22
N ALA A 356 19.37 -0.60 -15.97
CA ALA A 356 19.17 -0.66 -17.42
C ALA A 356 17.68 -0.81 -17.79
N ARG A 357 16.92 -1.60 -17.00
CA ARG A 357 15.47 -1.71 -17.18
C ARG A 357 14.75 -0.44 -16.76
N THR A 358 15.12 0.14 -15.62
CA THR A 358 14.56 1.41 -15.14
C THR A 358 14.77 2.52 -16.18
N ASP A 359 15.96 2.62 -16.78
CA ASP A 359 16.26 3.60 -17.82
C ASP A 359 15.37 3.42 -19.06
N ARG A 360 15.16 2.18 -19.52
CA ARG A 360 14.26 1.89 -20.67
C ARG A 360 12.80 2.26 -20.42
N LEU A 361 12.35 2.16 -19.17
CA LEU A 361 10.97 2.46 -18.79
C LEU A 361 10.76 3.94 -18.43
N THR A 362 11.84 4.71 -18.27
CA THR A 362 11.79 6.12 -17.90
C THR A 362 11.24 6.97 -19.04
N VAL A 363 10.19 7.73 -18.77
CA VAL A 363 9.59 8.69 -19.72
C VAL A 363 9.88 10.13 -19.35
N ARG A 364 10.27 10.40 -18.09
CA ARG A 364 10.66 11.72 -17.60
C ARG A 364 11.66 11.54 -16.45
N SER A 365 12.68 12.38 -16.39
CA SER A 365 13.62 12.42 -15.28
C SER A 365 14.09 13.84 -14.99
N GLU A 366 14.38 14.12 -13.71
CA GLU A 366 14.91 15.39 -13.23
C GLU A 366 15.89 15.13 -12.07
N GLN A 367 16.95 15.93 -11.98
CA GLN A 367 17.90 15.90 -10.88
C GLN A 367 17.94 17.23 -10.16
N ILE A 368 17.49 17.25 -8.91
CA ILE A 368 17.47 18.42 -8.03
C ILE A 368 18.72 18.38 -7.16
N LYS A 369 19.50 19.50 -7.19
CA LYS A 369 20.78 19.67 -6.47
C LYS A 369 20.72 20.84 -5.53
#